data_0f3473c7385b5bfc3f5cf1357ec41c75
#
_entry.id   0f3473c7385b5bfc3f5cf1357ec41c75
#
_cell.length_a   1.000
_cell.length_b   1.000
_cell.length_c   1.000
_cell.angle_alpha   90.00
_cell.angle_beta   90.00
_cell.angle_gamma   90.00
#
_symmetry.space_group_name_H-M   'P 1'
#
loop_
_entity.id
_entity.type
_entity.pdbx_description
1 polymer ?
#
loop_
_entity_poly.entity_id
_entity_poly.type
_entity_poly.pdbx_seq_one_letter_code
_entity_poly.pdbx_strand_id
1 'polypeptide(L)'
;MKLVSDDIMQDTGKQEPTYEKVYPSFDDFNLSNPNSFRNTGHPFDFYKKMREQAPVMWQPMRKELDGIWSVSRYEDIKTVELAPHIYSSQRGSINMASFDPEKGSEAVKKLSPAAQNSLINMDAPMHMEMRIQQKDFFIPAYVKEISGRVGEKIDSLLDDLEAAGPEADFAKFFSLELPLFTLCEMLGVDEEDRPRMARWMHYLEMASQFLSNPLQTFFQEPLLPFKFKGQVVEMFQYGEEVMADRRANPREDLLSIIANSKIGNELLPQEYLDGSWLLIVFAGNDTTRNSLSGTIKLLTEFPDQKQMVLDDRSLIPAMSQEALRLVSPVQHMRRTALEDTELNGQRIAKDEKVVMWYGAGNRDPEVFPDPDRFDMTRENVDKHLAFGHGVHKCLGSRIAQMQLRLAYERILDRFPDIHWTGQMKVAPNALVHAISSLKVNLYGPNGTRPTKVQVKTAEGVAAE
;
A
#
# COMPACT_ATOMS: atom_id res chain seq x y z
N MET A 1 16.01 -3.34 -32.37
CA MET A 1 16.48 -2.29 -31.47
C MET A 1 16.77 -3.00 -30.16
N LYS A 2 18.03 -3.21 -29.78
CA LYS A 2 18.36 -3.86 -28.50
C LYS A 2 17.89 -2.92 -27.40
N LEU A 3 16.83 -3.30 -26.70
CA LEU A 3 16.36 -2.63 -25.50
C LEU A 3 17.43 -2.74 -24.43
N VAL A 4 17.71 -1.64 -23.79
CA VAL A 4 18.72 -1.35 -22.78
C VAL A 4 18.58 -2.34 -21.59
N SER A 5 19.11 -3.55 -21.74
CA SER A 5 19.02 -4.57 -20.68
C SER A 5 20.28 -4.70 -19.82
N ASP A 6 21.43 -4.25 -20.31
CA ASP A 6 22.70 -4.64 -19.67
C ASP A 6 23.26 -3.61 -18.68
N ASP A 7 22.83 -2.33 -18.74
CA ASP A 7 23.33 -1.29 -17.82
C ASP A 7 22.46 -1.07 -16.56
N ILE A 8 21.25 -1.64 -16.51
CA ILE A 8 20.29 -1.38 -15.41
C ILE A 8 20.54 -2.26 -14.18
N MET A 9 21.23 -3.39 -14.35
CA MET A 9 21.43 -4.40 -13.30
C MET A 9 22.72 -4.26 -12.49
N GLN A 10 23.60 -3.32 -12.85
CA GLN A 10 24.81 -3.10 -12.07
C GLN A 10 24.64 -2.03 -10.98
N ASP A 11 23.78 -2.30 -10.00
CA ASP A 11 23.92 -1.68 -8.69
C ASP A 11 25.02 -2.46 -7.93
N THR A 12 26.25 -2.16 -8.24
CA THR A 12 27.43 -2.88 -7.71
C THR A 12 27.77 -2.50 -6.27
N GLY A 13 26.84 -1.89 -5.52
CA GLY A 13 26.86 -1.84 -4.05
C GLY A 13 28.09 -1.27 -3.35
N LYS A 14 29.00 -0.61 -4.07
CA LYS A 14 30.19 0.03 -3.50
C LYS A 14 30.29 1.46 -4.00
N GLN A 15 29.47 2.33 -3.43
CA GLN A 15 29.66 3.77 -3.58
C GLN A 15 30.46 4.27 -2.39
N GLU A 16 31.69 4.67 -2.62
CA GLU A 16 32.39 5.54 -1.67
C GLU A 16 31.64 6.88 -1.64
N PRO A 17 31.32 7.43 -0.47
CA PRO A 17 30.70 8.73 -0.37
C PRO A 17 31.62 9.79 -0.98
N THR A 18 31.17 10.44 -2.04
CA THR A 18 31.93 11.49 -2.72
C THR A 18 31.88 12.83 -1.98
N TYR A 19 31.05 12.93 -0.93
CA TYR A 19 30.88 14.14 -0.12
C TYR A 19 30.91 13.83 1.38
N GLU A 20 31.30 14.83 2.19
CA GLU A 20 31.19 14.73 3.63
C GLU A 20 29.71 14.66 4.02
N LYS A 21 29.26 13.47 4.43
CA LYS A 21 27.88 13.20 4.81
C LYS A 21 27.70 13.55 6.27
N VAL A 22 26.84 14.53 6.56
CA VAL A 22 26.47 14.85 7.92
C VAL A 22 25.61 13.74 8.50
N TYR A 23 26.12 13.06 9.51
CA TYR A 23 25.39 12.06 10.29
C TYR A 23 24.94 12.72 11.59
N PRO A 24 23.68 13.12 11.72
CA PRO A 24 23.17 13.39 13.06
C PRO A 24 23.14 12.04 13.78
N SER A 25 23.80 11.95 14.91
CA SER A 25 23.72 10.77 15.80
C SER A 25 22.36 10.80 16.49
N PHE A 26 21.34 10.27 15.81
CA PHE A 26 20.07 9.96 16.47
C PHE A 26 20.20 8.52 16.97
N ASP A 27 20.36 8.35 18.28
CA ASP A 27 20.33 7.11 19.04
C ASP A 27 20.03 5.87 18.19
N ASP A 28 20.99 5.07 17.80
CA ASP A 28 20.93 3.76 17.13
C ASP A 28 19.71 3.41 16.25
N PHE A 29 18.81 4.38 15.96
CA PHE A 29 17.60 4.15 15.21
C PHE A 29 17.86 4.21 13.69
N ASN A 30 17.63 3.10 13.01
CA ASN A 30 17.89 2.97 11.58
C ASN A 30 16.60 2.60 10.83
N LEU A 31 16.16 3.49 9.94
CA LEU A 31 14.99 3.28 9.08
C LEU A 31 15.19 2.13 8.06
N SER A 32 16.42 1.74 7.76
CA SER A 32 16.67 0.56 6.92
C SER A 32 16.44 -0.76 7.67
N ASN A 33 16.26 -0.73 9.00
CA ASN A 33 15.97 -1.91 9.80
C ASN A 33 14.44 -2.11 9.94
N PRO A 34 13.85 -3.15 9.36
CA PRO A 34 12.41 -3.40 9.45
C PRO A 34 11.88 -3.54 10.89
N ASN A 35 12.73 -3.97 11.85
CA ASN A 35 12.32 -4.05 13.24
C ASN A 35 12.00 -2.68 13.88
N SER A 36 12.48 -1.60 13.28
CA SER A 36 12.11 -0.23 13.68
C SER A 36 10.61 0.05 13.52
N PHE A 37 9.89 -0.74 12.73
CA PHE A 37 8.46 -0.62 12.43
C PHE A 37 7.58 -1.63 13.19
N ARG A 38 8.17 -2.43 14.08
CA ARG A 38 7.52 -3.64 14.62
C ARG A 38 6.30 -3.39 15.50
N ASN A 39 6.30 -2.34 16.32
CA ASN A 39 5.27 -2.17 17.35
C ASN A 39 4.17 -1.18 16.94
N THR A 40 4.51 -0.17 16.19
CA THR A 40 3.63 0.96 15.87
C THR A 40 3.39 1.13 14.36
N GLY A 41 4.11 0.38 13.53
CA GLY A 41 4.20 0.63 12.10
C GLY A 41 5.16 1.78 11.82
N HIS A 42 4.72 3.02 11.93
CA HIS A 42 5.58 4.19 11.70
C HIS A 42 6.32 4.64 12.96
N PRO A 43 7.61 4.96 12.89
CA PRO A 43 8.37 5.54 13.99
C PRO A 43 8.19 7.07 14.05
N PHE A 44 7.01 7.54 14.44
CA PHE A 44 6.62 8.95 14.33
C PHE A 44 7.50 9.89 15.13
N ASP A 45 7.97 9.51 16.32
CA ASP A 45 8.88 10.33 17.12
C ASP A 45 10.22 10.55 16.40
N PHE A 46 10.72 9.52 15.72
CA PHE A 46 11.90 9.62 14.90
C PHE A 46 11.66 10.50 13.66
N TYR A 47 10.53 10.35 12.99
CA TYR A 47 10.15 11.20 11.85
C TYR A 47 10.06 12.69 12.25
N LYS A 48 9.54 12.98 13.45
CA LYS A 48 9.51 14.35 13.99
C LYS A 48 10.91 14.91 14.15
N LYS A 49 11.80 14.17 14.84
CA LYS A 49 13.21 14.57 15.01
C LYS A 49 13.90 14.81 13.66
N MET A 50 13.66 13.92 12.70
CA MET A 50 14.23 14.03 11.36
C MET A 50 13.79 15.30 10.66
N ARG A 51 12.49 15.60 10.64
CA ARG A 51 11.98 16.83 10.02
C ARG A 51 12.56 18.11 10.63
N GLU A 52 12.72 18.12 11.96
CA GLU A 52 13.21 19.28 12.70
C GLU A 52 14.73 19.53 12.56
N GLN A 53 15.52 18.45 12.52
CA GLN A 53 16.96 18.54 12.69
C GLN A 53 17.77 18.12 11.43
N ALA A 54 17.26 17.18 10.64
CA ALA A 54 17.92 16.68 9.44
C ALA A 54 16.90 16.13 8.43
N PRO A 55 16.13 17.00 7.78
CA PRO A 55 15.01 16.58 6.92
C PRO A 55 15.44 15.73 5.73
N VAL A 56 16.66 15.88 5.26
CA VAL A 56 17.34 15.01 4.30
C VAL A 56 18.58 14.47 4.99
N MET A 57 18.57 13.19 5.33
CA MET A 57 19.57 12.57 6.20
C MET A 57 20.13 11.29 5.57
N TRP A 58 21.47 11.17 5.55
CA TRP A 58 22.11 9.92 5.18
C TRP A 58 22.00 8.90 6.29
N GLN A 59 21.62 7.67 5.94
CA GLN A 59 21.61 6.51 6.85
C GLN A 59 22.33 5.32 6.23
N PRO A 60 23.33 4.75 6.92
CA PRO A 60 24.02 3.56 6.45
C PRO A 60 23.08 2.36 6.47
N MET A 61 23.13 1.53 5.44
CA MET A 61 22.50 0.22 5.44
C MET A 61 23.39 -0.82 6.17
N ARG A 62 22.83 -1.97 6.45
CA ARG A 62 23.36 -2.99 7.37
C ARG A 62 24.78 -3.54 7.06
N LYS A 63 25.39 -3.19 5.92
CA LYS A 63 26.75 -3.59 5.53
C LYS A 63 27.49 -2.40 4.90
N GLU A 64 28.11 -1.68 5.73
CA GLU A 64 29.25 -0.76 5.67
C GLU A 64 29.48 0.20 4.48
N LEU A 65 29.01 -0.05 3.26
CA LEU A 65 29.36 0.76 2.10
C LEU A 65 28.15 1.26 1.30
N ASP A 66 26.95 0.88 1.71
CA ASP A 66 25.70 1.27 1.05
C ASP A 66 24.83 2.01 2.05
N GLY A 67 24.12 3.01 1.58
CA GLY A 67 23.23 3.81 2.42
C GLY A 67 22.09 4.43 1.63
N ILE A 68 21.27 5.19 2.33
CA ILE A 68 20.11 5.87 1.79
C ILE A 68 20.07 7.31 2.27
N TRP A 69 19.63 8.21 1.41
CA TRP A 69 19.17 9.54 1.78
C TRP A 69 17.70 9.43 2.21
N SER A 70 17.43 9.56 3.48
CA SER A 70 16.07 9.57 4.03
C SER A 70 15.47 10.97 3.96
N VAL A 71 14.30 11.11 3.32
CA VAL A 71 13.60 12.38 3.09
C VAL A 71 12.32 12.40 3.89
N SER A 72 12.08 13.44 4.71
CA SER A 72 10.98 13.48 5.68
C SER A 72 10.04 14.67 5.58
N ARG A 73 10.43 15.80 4.99
CA ARG A 73 9.55 16.96 4.79
C ARG A 73 8.65 16.77 3.57
N TYR A 74 7.46 17.27 3.66
CA TYR A 74 6.44 17.17 2.61
C TYR A 74 6.91 17.74 1.27
N GLU A 75 7.45 18.96 1.24
CA GLU A 75 7.88 19.60 -0.01
C GLU A 75 9.14 18.94 -0.60
N ASP A 76 10.05 18.42 0.23
CA ASP A 76 11.23 17.67 -0.27
C ASP A 76 10.79 16.36 -0.94
N ILE A 77 9.83 15.63 -0.36
CA ILE A 77 9.25 14.43 -0.97
C ILE A 77 8.60 14.77 -2.31
N LYS A 78 7.80 15.83 -2.38
CA LYS A 78 7.19 16.28 -3.64
C LYS A 78 8.23 16.67 -4.68
N THR A 79 9.31 17.34 -4.27
CA THR A 79 10.41 17.71 -5.17
C THR A 79 11.00 16.46 -5.84
N VAL A 80 11.25 15.40 -5.08
CA VAL A 80 11.74 14.13 -5.62
C VAL A 80 10.72 13.51 -6.58
N GLU A 81 9.43 13.47 -6.22
CA GLU A 81 8.39 12.84 -7.05
C GLU A 81 8.05 13.62 -8.34
N LEU A 82 8.27 14.94 -8.33
CA LEU A 82 8.03 15.81 -9.49
C LEU A 82 9.22 15.89 -10.45
N ALA A 83 10.37 15.34 -10.08
CA ALA A 83 11.58 15.35 -10.90
C ALA A 83 12.03 13.93 -11.35
N PRO A 84 11.17 13.15 -12.06
CA PRO A 84 11.50 11.78 -12.46
C PRO A 84 12.69 11.70 -13.44
N HIS A 85 13.08 12.81 -14.08
CA HIS A 85 14.26 12.91 -14.92
C HIS A 85 15.57 12.99 -14.13
N ILE A 86 15.50 13.32 -12.83
CA ILE A 86 16.63 13.33 -11.89
C ILE A 86 16.57 12.09 -10.99
N TYR A 87 15.36 11.70 -10.54
CA TYR A 87 15.13 10.66 -9.56
C TYR A 87 14.37 9.48 -10.18
N SER A 88 15.11 8.47 -10.63
CA SER A 88 14.60 7.29 -11.33
C SER A 88 13.91 6.30 -10.38
N SER A 89 12.78 5.76 -10.83
CA SER A 89 12.16 4.57 -10.24
C SER A 89 12.77 3.29 -10.77
N GLN A 90 13.19 3.28 -12.03
CA GLN A 90 13.69 2.11 -12.74
C GLN A 90 15.08 1.70 -12.27
N ARG A 91 15.96 2.68 -11.99
CA ARG A 91 17.31 2.38 -11.53
C ARG A 91 17.30 1.83 -10.10
N GLY A 92 17.46 0.52 -9.95
CA GLY A 92 17.57 -0.17 -8.66
C GLY A 92 16.27 -0.39 -7.89
N SER A 93 15.07 -0.17 -8.49
CA SER A 93 13.76 -0.43 -7.89
C SER A 93 13.31 0.58 -6.83
N ILE A 94 12.02 0.54 -6.51
CA ILE A 94 11.38 1.36 -5.46
C ILE A 94 11.68 0.88 -4.03
N ASN A 95 12.24 -0.31 -3.86
CA ASN A 95 12.58 -0.89 -2.56
C ASN A 95 13.95 -0.40 -2.07
N MET A 96 14.14 -0.27 -0.76
CA MET A 96 15.43 0.11 -0.17
C MET A 96 16.53 -0.90 -0.49
N ALA A 97 16.22 -2.21 -0.38
CA ALA A 97 17.15 -3.28 -0.69
C ALA A 97 17.03 -3.68 -2.17
N SER A 98 18.17 -3.81 -2.83
CA SER A 98 18.27 -4.43 -4.15
C SER A 98 18.55 -5.93 -4.00
N PHE A 99 17.89 -6.75 -4.80
CA PHE A 99 18.13 -8.19 -4.86
C PHE A 99 18.97 -8.49 -6.09
N ASP A 100 20.04 -9.25 -5.89
CA ASP A 100 20.83 -9.83 -6.98
C ASP A 100 20.09 -11.09 -7.47
N PRO A 101 19.48 -11.05 -8.66
CA PRO A 101 18.71 -12.19 -9.17
C PRO A 101 19.57 -13.42 -9.42
N GLU A 102 20.87 -13.27 -9.69
CA GLU A 102 21.77 -14.41 -9.95
C GLU A 102 22.11 -15.19 -8.69
N LYS A 103 22.10 -14.54 -7.53
CA LYS A 103 22.41 -15.17 -6.23
C LYS A 103 21.20 -15.71 -5.49
N GLY A 104 20.00 -15.56 -6.05
CA GLY A 104 18.74 -15.94 -5.42
C GLY A 104 18.29 -17.37 -5.72
N SER A 105 17.23 -17.80 -4.98
CA SER A 105 16.46 -19.01 -5.32
C SER A 105 15.73 -18.82 -6.65
N GLU A 106 15.21 -19.91 -7.24
CA GLU A 106 14.38 -19.83 -8.47
C GLU A 106 13.19 -18.88 -8.35
N ALA A 107 12.61 -18.74 -7.15
CA ALA A 107 11.57 -17.75 -6.88
C ALA A 107 12.09 -16.32 -7.00
N VAL A 108 13.28 -16.03 -6.47
CA VAL A 108 13.92 -14.71 -6.56
C VAL A 108 14.30 -14.39 -8.00
N LYS A 109 14.79 -15.37 -8.76
CA LYS A 109 15.11 -15.23 -10.19
C LYS A 109 13.89 -14.86 -11.05
N LYS A 110 12.68 -15.29 -10.67
CA LYS A 110 11.43 -14.89 -11.34
C LYS A 110 10.90 -13.54 -10.81
N LEU A 111 10.88 -13.35 -9.50
CA LEU A 111 10.33 -12.15 -8.86
C LEU A 111 11.11 -10.87 -9.17
N SER A 112 12.43 -10.94 -9.19
CA SER A 112 13.26 -9.74 -9.36
C SER A 112 13.10 -9.09 -10.74
N PRO A 113 13.18 -9.81 -11.87
CA PRO A 113 12.89 -9.24 -13.19
C PRO A 113 11.45 -8.76 -13.34
N ALA A 114 10.46 -9.53 -12.83
CA ALA A 114 9.06 -9.11 -12.86
C ALA A 114 8.84 -7.82 -12.07
N ALA A 115 9.41 -7.71 -10.86
CA ALA A 115 9.33 -6.47 -10.10
C ALA A 115 9.93 -5.29 -10.87
N GLN A 116 11.10 -5.47 -11.49
CA GLN A 116 11.79 -4.43 -12.27
C GLN A 116 10.96 -3.98 -13.48
N ASN A 117 10.27 -4.89 -14.15
CA ASN A 117 9.43 -4.60 -15.32
C ASN A 117 7.98 -4.25 -14.98
N SER A 118 7.72 -3.89 -13.73
CA SER A 118 6.39 -3.43 -13.28
C SER A 118 6.22 -1.92 -13.46
N LEU A 119 4.97 -1.47 -13.70
CA LEU A 119 4.66 -0.05 -13.94
C LEU A 119 5.24 0.89 -12.87
N ILE A 120 5.27 0.48 -11.61
CA ILE A 120 5.76 1.30 -10.50
C ILE A 120 7.27 1.51 -10.54
N ASN A 121 8.01 0.62 -11.22
CA ASN A 121 9.45 0.66 -11.39
C ASN A 121 9.89 1.17 -12.76
N MET A 122 8.98 1.60 -13.62
CA MET A 122 9.32 2.13 -14.95
C MET A 122 9.57 3.63 -14.89
N ASP A 123 10.44 4.11 -15.77
CA ASP A 123 10.61 5.53 -16.08
C ASP A 123 10.00 5.87 -17.44
N ALA A 124 9.93 7.16 -17.78
CA ALA A 124 9.51 7.63 -19.09
C ALA A 124 10.53 7.18 -20.18
N PRO A 125 10.11 6.93 -21.44
CA PRO A 125 8.75 7.09 -21.94
C PRO A 125 7.81 5.90 -21.63
N MET A 126 8.35 4.71 -21.34
CA MET A 126 7.60 3.46 -21.20
C MET A 126 6.53 3.52 -20.10
N HIS A 127 6.86 4.10 -18.94
CA HIS A 127 5.89 4.32 -17.88
C HIS A 127 4.62 5.02 -18.38
N MET A 128 4.80 6.11 -19.14
CA MET A 128 3.66 6.89 -19.64
C MET A 128 2.85 6.14 -20.68
N GLU A 129 3.52 5.42 -21.60
CA GLU A 129 2.84 4.61 -22.63
C GLU A 129 1.95 3.54 -21.99
N MET A 130 2.47 2.80 -21.00
CA MET A 130 1.70 1.78 -20.29
C MET A 130 0.62 2.37 -19.41
N ARG A 131 0.92 3.45 -18.69
CA ARG A 131 -0.04 4.09 -17.79
C ARG A 131 -1.25 4.64 -18.55
N ILE A 132 -1.05 5.25 -19.72
CA ILE A 132 -2.14 5.79 -20.54
C ILE A 132 -3.09 4.68 -20.98
N GLN A 133 -2.61 3.50 -21.35
CA GLN A 133 -3.44 2.39 -21.78
C GLN A 133 -4.27 1.80 -20.63
N GLN A 134 -3.75 1.82 -19.40
CA GLN A 134 -4.42 1.25 -18.24
C GLN A 134 -5.35 2.24 -17.52
N LYS A 135 -5.13 3.57 -17.65
CA LYS A 135 -5.83 4.58 -16.85
C LYS A 135 -7.35 4.57 -17.03
N ASP A 136 -7.80 4.21 -18.24
CA ASP A 136 -9.22 4.26 -18.59
C ASP A 136 -10.04 3.19 -17.86
N PHE A 137 -9.38 2.14 -17.32
CA PHE A 137 -10.01 1.18 -16.44
C PHE A 137 -10.32 1.76 -15.04
N PHE A 138 -9.62 2.80 -14.61
CA PHE A 138 -9.78 3.43 -13.29
C PHE A 138 -10.63 4.72 -13.34
N ILE A 139 -11.47 4.89 -14.38
CA ILE A 139 -12.38 6.03 -14.53
C ILE A 139 -13.62 5.90 -13.63
N PRO A 140 -14.31 7.01 -13.32
CA PRO A 140 -15.49 6.99 -12.47
C PRO A 140 -16.60 6.05 -12.94
N ALA A 141 -16.75 5.83 -14.26
CA ALA A 141 -17.77 4.94 -14.82
C ALA A 141 -17.55 3.49 -14.36
N TYR A 142 -16.33 2.96 -14.47
CA TYR A 142 -16.00 1.63 -14.02
C TYR A 142 -16.10 1.48 -12.49
N VAL A 143 -15.62 2.49 -11.74
CA VAL A 143 -15.75 2.51 -10.27
C VAL A 143 -17.23 2.40 -9.85
N LYS A 144 -18.12 3.10 -10.55
CA LYS A 144 -19.57 3.03 -10.31
C LYS A 144 -20.13 1.65 -10.63
N GLU A 145 -19.67 1.05 -11.71
CA GLU A 145 -20.12 -0.29 -12.14
C GLU A 145 -19.84 -1.35 -11.07
N ILE A 146 -18.60 -1.43 -10.57
CA ILE A 146 -18.23 -2.44 -9.56
C ILE A 146 -18.78 -2.12 -8.16
N SER A 147 -19.16 -0.88 -7.89
CA SER A 147 -19.56 -0.44 -6.54
C SER A 147 -20.75 -1.21 -5.97
N GLY A 148 -21.67 -1.67 -6.80
CA GLY A 148 -22.79 -2.51 -6.38
C GLY A 148 -22.32 -3.84 -5.79
N ARG A 149 -21.52 -4.60 -6.56
CA ARG A 149 -20.95 -5.89 -6.12
C ARG A 149 -20.05 -5.76 -4.90
N VAL A 150 -19.24 -4.69 -4.85
CA VAL A 150 -18.43 -4.37 -3.67
C VAL A 150 -19.31 -4.08 -2.46
N GLY A 151 -20.43 -3.38 -2.65
CA GLY A 151 -21.41 -3.13 -1.59
C GLY A 151 -22.04 -4.41 -1.04
N GLU A 152 -22.50 -5.32 -1.90
CA GLU A 152 -23.04 -6.62 -1.51
C GLU A 152 -22.00 -7.47 -0.74
N LYS A 153 -20.74 -7.44 -1.20
CA LYS A 153 -19.65 -8.11 -0.47
C LYS A 153 -19.41 -7.51 0.90
N ILE A 154 -19.47 -6.19 1.04
CA ILE A 154 -19.36 -5.52 2.34
C ILE A 154 -20.46 -6.01 3.29
N ASP A 155 -21.71 -6.06 2.83
CA ASP A 155 -22.84 -6.51 3.63
C ASP A 155 -22.63 -7.97 4.11
N SER A 156 -22.19 -8.87 3.22
CA SER A 156 -21.81 -10.24 3.58
C SER A 156 -20.67 -10.30 4.62
N LEU A 157 -19.62 -9.49 4.46
CA LEU A 157 -18.51 -9.45 5.43
C LEU A 157 -18.93 -8.88 6.79
N LEU A 158 -19.90 -7.98 6.83
CA LEU A 158 -20.47 -7.50 8.09
C LEU A 158 -21.33 -8.57 8.76
N ASP A 159 -22.02 -9.45 8.01
CA ASP A 159 -22.71 -10.62 8.54
C ASP A 159 -21.71 -11.59 9.19
N ASP A 160 -20.62 -11.90 8.50
CA ASP A 160 -19.56 -12.77 9.02
C ASP A 160 -18.91 -12.18 10.29
N LEU A 161 -18.65 -10.87 10.29
CA LEU A 161 -18.08 -10.16 11.43
C LEU A 161 -19.02 -10.19 12.63
N GLU A 162 -20.32 -10.00 12.43
CA GLU A 162 -21.34 -10.09 13.48
C GLU A 162 -21.50 -11.53 14.02
N ALA A 163 -21.42 -12.52 13.12
CA ALA A 163 -21.49 -13.94 13.49
C ALA A 163 -20.27 -14.39 14.31
N ALA A 164 -19.11 -13.76 14.12
CA ALA A 164 -17.91 -14.02 14.92
C ALA A 164 -18.06 -13.58 16.39
N GLY A 165 -19.08 -12.81 16.72
CA GLY A 165 -19.42 -12.40 18.08
C GLY A 165 -19.18 -10.91 18.34
N PRO A 166 -19.52 -10.43 19.57
CA PRO A 166 -19.37 -9.02 19.91
C PRO A 166 -17.92 -8.54 19.88
N GLU A 167 -16.96 -9.42 20.17
CA GLU A 167 -15.53 -9.18 20.01
C GLU A 167 -15.00 -10.01 18.85
N ALA A 168 -14.48 -9.35 17.82
CA ALA A 168 -14.01 -9.99 16.61
C ALA A 168 -12.66 -9.41 16.14
N ASP A 169 -12.02 -10.11 15.22
CA ASP A 169 -10.83 -9.62 14.54
C ASP A 169 -11.21 -8.95 13.22
N PHE A 170 -11.33 -7.63 13.23
CA PHE A 170 -11.72 -6.84 12.06
C PHE A 170 -10.76 -7.00 10.89
N ALA A 171 -9.45 -7.13 11.16
CA ALA A 171 -8.48 -7.34 10.10
C ALA A 171 -8.71 -8.67 9.38
N LYS A 172 -9.02 -9.74 10.14
CA LYS A 172 -9.25 -11.07 9.59
C LYS A 172 -10.58 -11.21 8.85
N PHE A 173 -11.68 -10.73 9.43
CA PHE A 173 -13.02 -10.97 8.91
C PHE A 173 -13.47 -9.94 7.88
N PHE A 174 -12.86 -8.75 7.86
CA PHE A 174 -13.29 -7.66 7.00
C PHE A 174 -12.17 -7.09 6.13
N SER A 175 -11.10 -6.55 6.76
CA SER A 175 -10.12 -5.73 6.05
C SER A 175 -9.27 -6.53 5.06
N LEU A 176 -9.03 -7.82 5.30
CA LEU A 176 -8.31 -8.71 4.40
C LEU A 176 -9.16 -9.09 3.19
N GLU A 177 -10.43 -9.40 3.42
CA GLU A 177 -11.33 -9.98 2.42
C GLU A 177 -11.83 -8.97 1.39
N LEU A 178 -12.17 -7.74 1.82
CA LEU A 178 -12.78 -6.74 0.94
C LEU A 178 -11.86 -6.31 -0.22
N PRO A 179 -10.57 -5.97 0.02
CA PRO A 179 -9.68 -5.59 -1.08
C PRO A 179 -9.36 -6.76 -2.01
N LEU A 180 -9.21 -7.97 -1.45
CA LEU A 180 -9.01 -9.19 -2.25
C LEU A 180 -10.18 -9.45 -3.18
N PHE A 181 -11.41 -9.37 -2.68
CA PHE A 181 -12.62 -9.49 -3.50
C PHE A 181 -12.63 -8.46 -4.62
N THR A 182 -12.44 -7.18 -4.28
CA THR A 182 -12.44 -6.10 -5.26
C THR A 182 -11.37 -6.29 -6.34
N LEU A 183 -10.19 -6.73 -5.95
CA LEU A 183 -9.11 -7.04 -6.88
C LEU A 183 -9.50 -8.17 -7.84
N CYS A 184 -10.04 -9.27 -7.33
CA CYS A 184 -10.48 -10.40 -8.16
C CYS A 184 -11.57 -9.98 -9.17
N GLU A 185 -12.53 -9.14 -8.74
CA GLU A 185 -13.54 -8.56 -9.63
C GLU A 185 -12.93 -7.73 -10.76
N MET A 186 -11.95 -6.87 -10.43
CA MET A 186 -11.25 -6.03 -11.41
C MET A 186 -10.44 -6.84 -12.42
N LEU A 187 -9.86 -7.94 -11.98
CA LEU A 187 -9.03 -8.82 -12.81
C LEU A 187 -9.85 -9.84 -13.61
N GLY A 188 -11.16 -9.97 -13.35
CA GLY A 188 -11.98 -11.02 -13.95
C GLY A 188 -11.53 -12.41 -13.53
N VAL A 189 -11.03 -12.57 -12.29
CA VAL A 189 -10.63 -13.85 -11.71
C VAL A 189 -11.88 -14.61 -11.30
N ASP A 190 -12.03 -15.84 -11.80
CA ASP A 190 -13.16 -16.68 -11.51
C ASP A 190 -13.22 -17.04 -10.00
N GLU A 191 -14.43 -17.23 -9.48
CA GLU A 191 -14.65 -17.38 -8.03
C GLU A 191 -13.89 -18.55 -7.42
N GLU A 192 -13.75 -19.63 -8.16
CA GLU A 192 -12.99 -20.84 -7.76
C GLU A 192 -11.48 -20.60 -7.61
N ASP A 193 -10.92 -19.59 -8.29
CA ASP A 193 -9.50 -19.22 -8.22
C ASP A 193 -9.17 -18.19 -7.15
N ARG A 194 -10.17 -17.51 -6.55
CA ARG A 194 -9.95 -16.49 -5.50
C ARG A 194 -9.17 -17.02 -4.28
N PRO A 195 -9.37 -18.27 -3.81
CA PRO A 195 -8.53 -18.83 -2.75
C PRO A 195 -7.04 -18.97 -3.12
N ARG A 196 -6.72 -19.13 -4.42
CA ARG A 196 -5.32 -19.14 -4.90
C ARG A 196 -4.71 -17.76 -4.78
N MET A 197 -5.45 -16.72 -5.18
CA MET A 197 -5.03 -15.32 -5.02
C MET A 197 -4.72 -15.00 -3.56
N ALA A 198 -5.60 -15.37 -2.62
CA ALA A 198 -5.38 -15.19 -1.19
C ALA A 198 -4.10 -15.88 -0.70
N ARG A 199 -3.83 -17.11 -1.16
CA ARG A 199 -2.60 -17.85 -0.82
C ARG A 199 -1.35 -17.15 -1.34
N TRP A 200 -1.32 -16.71 -2.58
CA TRP A 200 -0.15 -16.04 -3.16
C TRP A 200 0.16 -14.73 -2.43
N MET A 201 -0.84 -13.92 -2.12
CA MET A 201 -0.69 -12.71 -1.32
C MET A 201 -0.11 -13.00 0.05
N HIS A 202 -0.65 -14.03 0.75
CA HIS A 202 -0.12 -14.47 2.03
C HIS A 202 1.36 -14.86 1.96
N TYR A 203 1.76 -15.64 0.94
CA TYR A 203 3.16 -16.04 0.80
C TYR A 203 4.08 -14.89 0.40
N LEU A 204 3.63 -13.93 -0.39
CA LEU A 204 4.39 -12.71 -0.69
C LEU A 204 4.59 -11.84 0.57
N GLU A 205 3.55 -11.70 1.39
CA GLU A 205 3.64 -11.01 2.68
C GLU A 205 4.63 -11.71 3.63
N MET A 206 4.51 -13.03 3.79
CA MET A 206 5.41 -13.83 4.62
C MET A 206 6.85 -13.78 4.14
N ALA A 207 7.10 -13.72 2.84
CA ALA A 207 8.44 -13.56 2.29
C ALA A 207 9.03 -12.19 2.64
N SER A 208 8.23 -11.12 2.57
CA SER A 208 8.64 -9.78 3.02
C SER A 208 8.98 -9.76 4.51
N GLN A 209 8.19 -10.45 5.34
CA GLN A 209 8.47 -10.61 6.78
C GLN A 209 9.72 -11.44 7.03
N PHE A 210 9.94 -12.52 6.26
CA PHE A 210 11.14 -13.34 6.37
C PHE A 210 12.41 -12.55 6.07
N LEU A 211 12.40 -11.72 5.04
CA LEU A 211 13.52 -10.83 4.72
C LEU A 211 13.79 -9.81 5.84
N SER A 212 12.75 -9.42 6.54
CA SER A 212 12.82 -8.46 7.65
C SER A 212 13.27 -9.10 8.96
N ASN A 213 12.78 -10.30 9.27
CA ASN A 213 13.07 -11.02 10.49
C ASN A 213 13.10 -12.55 10.26
N PRO A 214 14.19 -13.11 9.71
CA PRO A 214 14.28 -14.52 9.30
C PRO A 214 13.99 -15.51 10.43
N LEU A 215 14.53 -15.26 11.63
CA LEU A 215 14.38 -16.18 12.77
C LEU A 215 12.93 -16.27 13.23
N GLN A 216 12.27 -15.14 13.44
CA GLN A 216 10.88 -15.12 13.90
C GLN A 216 9.95 -15.77 12.88
N THR A 217 10.12 -15.45 11.59
CA THR A 217 9.29 -16.00 10.53
C THR A 217 9.53 -17.51 10.36
N PHE A 218 10.78 -17.98 10.51
CA PHE A 218 11.09 -19.40 10.50
C PHE A 218 10.38 -20.17 11.62
N PHE A 219 10.30 -19.60 12.83
CA PHE A 219 9.56 -20.24 13.93
C PHE A 219 8.04 -20.24 13.72
N GLN A 220 7.50 -19.27 13.01
CA GLN A 220 6.07 -19.21 12.68
C GLN A 220 5.70 -20.15 11.52
N GLU A 221 6.54 -20.19 10.48
CA GLU A 221 6.36 -21.01 9.28
C GLU A 221 7.69 -21.69 8.85
N PRO A 222 8.07 -22.80 9.50
CA PRO A 222 9.35 -23.48 9.22
C PRO A 222 9.50 -23.96 7.78
N LEU A 223 8.38 -24.24 7.09
CA LEU A 223 8.35 -24.71 5.71
C LEU A 223 8.22 -23.58 4.68
N LEU A 224 8.21 -22.32 5.12
CA LEU A 224 8.04 -21.15 4.25
C LEU A 224 8.99 -21.16 3.04
N PRO A 225 10.32 -21.41 3.15
CA PRO A 225 11.21 -21.37 2.00
C PRO A 225 10.86 -22.39 0.92
N PHE A 226 10.35 -23.54 1.31
CA PHE A 226 9.96 -24.61 0.37
C PHE A 226 8.58 -24.32 -0.28
N LYS A 227 7.61 -23.93 0.53
CA LYS A 227 6.27 -23.58 0.06
C LYS A 227 6.29 -22.32 -0.82
N PHE A 228 7.07 -21.30 -0.44
CA PHE A 228 7.19 -20.05 -1.16
C PHE A 228 7.60 -20.25 -2.61
N LYS A 229 8.64 -21.08 -2.86
CA LYS A 229 9.06 -21.36 -4.24
C LYS A 229 7.91 -21.90 -5.09
N GLY A 230 7.18 -22.89 -4.57
CA GLY A 230 6.05 -23.49 -5.27
C GLY A 230 4.93 -22.48 -5.55
N GLN A 231 4.60 -21.64 -4.58
CA GLN A 231 3.54 -20.63 -4.72
C GLN A 231 3.91 -19.53 -5.71
N VAL A 232 5.16 -19.07 -5.74
CA VAL A 232 5.64 -18.09 -6.73
C VAL A 232 5.58 -18.68 -8.14
N VAL A 233 6.04 -19.91 -8.35
CA VAL A 233 5.97 -20.56 -9.66
C VAL A 233 4.53 -20.72 -10.11
N GLU A 234 3.63 -21.22 -9.24
CA GLU A 234 2.20 -21.37 -9.53
C GLU A 234 1.56 -20.03 -9.91
N MET A 235 1.87 -18.96 -9.16
CA MET A 235 1.36 -17.61 -9.40
C MET A 235 1.73 -17.10 -10.81
N PHE A 236 2.98 -17.24 -11.21
CA PHE A 236 3.40 -16.80 -12.55
C PHE A 236 2.85 -17.66 -13.66
N GLN A 237 2.76 -18.99 -13.47
CA GLN A 237 2.13 -19.87 -14.44
C GLN A 237 0.66 -19.51 -14.68
N TYR A 238 -0.09 -19.26 -13.62
CA TYR A 238 -1.46 -18.79 -13.73
C TYR A 238 -1.54 -17.44 -14.45
N GLY A 239 -0.67 -16.47 -14.11
CA GLY A 239 -0.61 -15.19 -14.80
C GLY A 239 -0.33 -15.32 -16.30
N GLU A 240 0.63 -16.18 -16.69
CA GLU A 240 0.96 -16.49 -18.08
C GLU A 240 -0.26 -17.09 -18.82
N GLU A 241 -0.94 -18.07 -18.22
CA GLU A 241 -2.13 -18.72 -18.79
C GLU A 241 -3.29 -17.74 -18.98
N VAL A 242 -3.60 -16.95 -17.95
CA VAL A 242 -4.70 -15.97 -18.02
C VAL A 242 -4.39 -14.86 -19.02
N MET A 243 -3.17 -14.34 -19.06
CA MET A 243 -2.80 -13.31 -20.02
C MET A 243 -2.87 -13.84 -21.47
N ALA A 244 -2.48 -15.09 -21.70
CA ALA A 244 -2.61 -15.74 -23.01
C ALA A 244 -4.09 -15.90 -23.41
N ASP A 245 -4.96 -16.33 -22.48
CA ASP A 245 -6.41 -16.39 -22.72
C ASP A 245 -6.98 -15.01 -23.05
N ARG A 246 -6.62 -13.96 -22.30
CA ARG A 246 -7.11 -12.58 -22.54
C ARG A 246 -6.62 -11.97 -23.84
N ARG A 247 -5.50 -12.44 -24.38
CA ARG A 247 -5.07 -12.09 -25.75
C ARG A 247 -5.95 -12.75 -26.82
N ALA A 248 -6.30 -14.01 -26.60
CA ALA A 248 -7.15 -14.77 -27.53
C ALA A 248 -8.63 -14.40 -27.40
N ASN A 249 -9.11 -14.18 -26.18
CA ASN A 249 -10.50 -13.97 -25.82
C ASN A 249 -10.62 -12.75 -24.88
N PRO A 250 -10.50 -11.51 -25.40
CA PRO A 250 -10.60 -10.31 -24.56
C PRO A 250 -11.95 -10.20 -23.82
N ARG A 251 -11.90 -9.80 -22.54
CA ARG A 251 -13.06 -9.51 -21.69
C ARG A 251 -13.05 -8.06 -21.23
N GLU A 252 -14.11 -7.61 -20.58
CA GLU A 252 -14.17 -6.27 -19.95
C GLU A 252 -13.49 -6.27 -18.58
N ASP A 253 -12.20 -6.67 -18.52
CA ASP A 253 -11.40 -6.72 -17.30
C ASP A 253 -10.01 -6.08 -17.48
N LEU A 254 -9.36 -5.76 -16.35
CA LEU A 254 -8.04 -5.13 -16.36
C LEU A 254 -6.97 -6.03 -16.98
N LEU A 255 -7.08 -7.35 -16.83
CA LEU A 255 -6.12 -8.29 -17.43
C LEU A 255 -6.18 -8.26 -18.95
N SER A 256 -7.36 -8.10 -19.55
CA SER A 256 -7.52 -7.94 -21.01
C SER A 256 -6.83 -6.67 -21.52
N ILE A 257 -6.94 -5.57 -20.78
CA ILE A 257 -6.24 -4.31 -21.13
C ILE A 257 -4.73 -4.52 -21.09
N ILE A 258 -4.21 -5.11 -20.01
CA ILE A 258 -2.77 -5.35 -19.82
C ILE A 258 -2.25 -6.31 -20.89
N ALA A 259 -2.92 -7.45 -21.09
CA ALA A 259 -2.52 -8.47 -22.05
C ALA A 259 -2.41 -7.93 -23.48
N ASN A 260 -3.28 -6.96 -23.84
CA ASN A 260 -3.33 -6.34 -25.16
C ASN A 260 -2.65 -4.97 -25.22
N SER A 261 -2.01 -4.52 -24.15
CA SER A 261 -1.21 -3.29 -24.13
C SER A 261 0.01 -3.42 -25.04
N LYS A 262 0.48 -2.28 -25.56
CA LYS A 262 1.55 -2.21 -26.55
C LYS A 262 2.63 -1.23 -26.12
N ILE A 263 3.84 -1.51 -26.58
CA ILE A 263 4.96 -0.55 -26.62
C ILE A 263 5.20 -0.23 -28.09
N GLY A 264 4.97 1.02 -28.48
CA GLY A 264 4.90 1.39 -29.90
C GLY A 264 3.78 0.63 -30.60
N ASN A 265 4.13 -0.23 -31.57
CA ASN A 265 3.17 -1.05 -32.33
C ASN A 265 3.15 -2.54 -31.93
N GLU A 266 4.00 -2.97 -31.00
CA GLU A 266 4.16 -4.36 -30.61
C GLU A 266 3.47 -4.64 -29.27
N LEU A 267 2.88 -5.86 -29.13
CA LEU A 267 2.33 -6.32 -27.85
C LEU A 267 3.44 -6.38 -26.80
N LEU A 268 3.06 -6.18 -25.54
CA LEU A 268 3.99 -6.29 -24.42
C LEU A 268 4.69 -7.65 -24.41
N PRO A 269 6.04 -7.68 -24.31
CA PRO A 269 6.77 -8.90 -23.99
C PRO A 269 6.32 -9.52 -22.65
N GLN A 270 6.53 -10.84 -22.49
CA GLN A 270 6.08 -11.58 -21.31
C GLN A 270 6.61 -11.01 -20.01
N GLU A 271 7.85 -10.53 -19.96
CA GLU A 271 8.47 -9.93 -18.78
C GLU A 271 7.71 -8.72 -18.22
N TYR A 272 7.05 -7.92 -19.09
CA TYR A 272 6.20 -6.80 -18.68
C TYR A 272 4.80 -7.25 -18.25
N LEU A 273 4.30 -8.34 -18.82
CA LEU A 273 3.06 -8.97 -18.35
C LEU A 273 3.26 -9.56 -16.95
N ASP A 274 4.37 -10.25 -16.72
CA ASP A 274 4.75 -10.78 -15.42
C ASP A 274 4.92 -9.68 -14.38
N GLY A 275 5.54 -8.55 -14.79
CA GLY A 275 5.68 -7.37 -13.95
C GLY A 275 4.35 -6.72 -13.59
N SER A 276 3.44 -6.61 -14.54
CA SER A 276 2.10 -6.08 -14.32
C SER A 276 1.29 -6.99 -13.43
N TRP A 277 1.34 -8.31 -13.65
CA TRP A 277 0.69 -9.32 -12.82
C TRP A 277 1.16 -9.26 -11.37
N LEU A 278 2.48 -9.30 -11.15
CA LEU A 278 3.06 -9.22 -9.81
C LEU A 278 2.65 -7.93 -9.10
N LEU A 279 2.73 -6.78 -9.79
CA LEU A 279 2.37 -5.49 -9.21
C LEU A 279 0.93 -5.46 -8.73
N ILE A 280 -0.01 -5.95 -9.53
CA ILE A 280 -1.43 -5.90 -9.21
C ILE A 280 -1.74 -6.83 -8.04
N VAL A 281 -1.22 -8.06 -8.04
CA VAL A 281 -1.39 -9.02 -6.93
C VAL A 281 -0.85 -8.42 -5.62
N PHE A 282 0.26 -7.69 -5.67
CA PHE A 282 0.89 -7.12 -4.48
C PHE A 282 0.24 -5.81 -4.01
N ALA A 283 -0.04 -4.87 -4.93
CA ALA A 283 -0.36 -3.49 -4.56
C ALA A 283 -1.80 -3.27 -4.09
N GLY A 284 -2.75 -4.07 -4.57
CA GLY A 284 -4.18 -3.80 -4.42
C GLY A 284 -4.76 -4.19 -3.06
N ASN A 285 -4.10 -5.06 -2.31
CA ASN A 285 -4.66 -5.65 -1.09
C ASN A 285 -4.18 -4.95 0.19
N ASP A 286 -2.88 -4.97 0.46
CA ASP A 286 -2.33 -4.60 1.75
C ASP A 286 -2.54 -3.13 2.12
N THR A 287 -2.48 -2.23 1.14
CA THR A 287 -2.67 -0.81 1.36
C THR A 287 -4.09 -0.46 1.82
N THR A 288 -5.10 -1.03 1.16
CA THR A 288 -6.52 -0.83 1.51
C THR A 288 -6.87 -1.54 2.82
N ARG A 289 -6.36 -2.77 3.05
CA ARG A 289 -6.48 -3.50 4.31
C ARG A 289 -6.03 -2.66 5.51
N ASN A 290 -4.85 -2.07 5.40
CA ASN A 290 -4.29 -1.25 6.47
C ASN A 290 -5.06 0.06 6.67
N SER A 291 -5.54 0.67 5.59
CA SER A 291 -6.39 1.86 5.66
C SER A 291 -7.70 1.59 6.37
N LEU A 292 -8.38 0.48 6.05
CA LEU A 292 -9.60 0.04 6.72
C LEU A 292 -9.36 -0.20 8.22
N SER A 293 -8.37 -1.01 8.57
CA SER A 293 -8.07 -1.30 9.98
C SER A 293 -7.63 -0.06 10.77
N GLY A 294 -6.76 0.75 10.18
CA GLY A 294 -6.25 1.97 10.80
C GLY A 294 -7.34 3.02 11.06
N THR A 295 -8.34 3.11 10.18
CA THR A 295 -9.46 4.05 10.38
C THR A 295 -10.32 3.67 11.60
N ILE A 296 -10.59 2.39 11.85
CA ILE A 296 -11.29 1.95 13.07
C ILE A 296 -10.53 2.37 14.34
N LYS A 297 -9.19 2.21 14.31
CA LYS A 297 -8.34 2.68 15.41
C LYS A 297 -8.49 4.19 15.62
N LEU A 298 -8.39 4.99 14.55
CA LEU A 298 -8.52 6.44 14.62
C LEU A 298 -9.90 6.88 15.13
N LEU A 299 -10.98 6.29 14.66
CA LEU A 299 -12.34 6.56 15.15
C LEU A 299 -12.52 6.22 16.63
N THR A 300 -11.72 5.29 17.16
CA THR A 300 -11.71 4.96 18.59
C THR A 300 -10.91 5.97 19.41
N GLU A 301 -9.75 6.39 18.90
CA GLU A 301 -8.85 7.32 19.58
C GLU A 301 -9.36 8.77 19.55
N PHE A 302 -10.21 9.11 18.57
CA PHE A 302 -10.79 10.44 18.38
C PHE A 302 -12.33 10.35 18.39
N PRO A 303 -12.96 10.15 19.56
CA PRO A 303 -14.40 9.94 19.65
C PRO A 303 -15.24 11.17 19.27
N ASP A 304 -14.68 12.38 19.37
CA ASP A 304 -15.28 13.61 18.86
C ASP A 304 -15.45 13.57 17.34
N GLN A 305 -14.43 13.12 16.63
CA GLN A 305 -14.47 12.97 15.17
C GLN A 305 -15.40 11.81 14.75
N LYS A 306 -15.41 10.71 15.53
CA LYS A 306 -16.37 9.64 15.33
C LYS A 306 -17.80 10.15 15.46
N GLN A 307 -18.11 10.94 16.48
CA GLN A 307 -19.46 11.51 16.66
C GLN A 307 -19.86 12.42 15.51
N MET A 308 -18.94 13.26 15.02
CA MET A 308 -19.21 14.14 13.85
C MET A 308 -19.64 13.32 12.63
N VAL A 309 -18.96 12.22 12.31
CA VAL A 309 -19.34 11.39 11.15
C VAL A 309 -20.58 10.55 11.40
N LEU A 310 -20.92 10.27 12.66
CA LEU A 310 -22.19 9.65 13.02
C LEU A 310 -23.35 10.62 12.85
N ASP A 311 -23.17 11.90 13.16
CA ASP A 311 -24.17 12.95 13.00
C ASP A 311 -24.33 13.40 11.53
N ASP A 312 -23.23 13.40 10.77
CA ASP A 312 -23.23 13.79 9.34
C ASP A 312 -22.40 12.80 8.49
N ARG A 313 -23.08 11.86 7.84
CA ARG A 313 -22.49 10.87 6.93
C ARG A 313 -21.82 11.48 5.70
N SER A 314 -22.15 12.73 5.32
CA SER A 314 -21.48 13.40 4.20
C SER A 314 -19.99 13.66 4.44
N LEU A 315 -19.52 13.55 5.69
CA LEU A 315 -18.12 13.67 6.08
C LEU A 315 -17.30 12.41 5.79
N ILE A 316 -17.90 11.26 5.45
CA ILE A 316 -17.19 9.99 5.20
C ILE A 316 -16.06 10.14 4.15
N PRO A 317 -16.23 10.85 3.02
CA PRO A 317 -15.13 11.06 2.09
C PRO A 317 -13.95 11.82 2.71
N ALA A 318 -14.19 12.90 3.45
CA ALA A 318 -13.15 13.68 4.14
C ALA A 318 -12.49 12.87 5.26
N MET A 319 -13.28 12.14 6.04
CA MET A 319 -12.82 11.18 7.04
C MET A 319 -11.85 10.16 6.41
N SER A 320 -12.19 9.61 5.24
CA SER A 320 -11.34 8.63 4.55
C SER A 320 -10.01 9.22 4.09
N GLN A 321 -10.00 10.48 3.60
CA GLN A 321 -8.76 11.16 3.21
C GLN A 321 -7.87 11.43 4.43
N GLU A 322 -8.44 11.91 5.53
CA GLU A 322 -7.69 12.20 6.76
C GLU A 322 -7.16 10.89 7.40
N ALA A 323 -7.94 9.82 7.34
CA ALA A 323 -7.48 8.50 7.77
C ALA A 323 -6.31 8.01 6.91
N LEU A 324 -6.37 8.13 5.59
CA LEU A 324 -5.26 7.81 4.69
C LEU A 324 -4.01 8.62 5.01
N ARG A 325 -4.15 9.91 5.33
CA ARG A 325 -3.03 10.75 5.75
C ARG A 325 -2.36 10.19 7.00
N LEU A 326 -3.11 9.88 8.03
CA LEU A 326 -2.57 9.43 9.32
C LEU A 326 -2.09 7.99 9.30
N VAL A 327 -2.78 7.09 8.59
CA VAL A 327 -2.37 5.69 8.45
C VAL A 327 -1.15 5.55 7.57
N SER A 328 -1.07 6.31 6.46
CA SER A 328 0.02 6.27 5.50
C SER A 328 0.42 4.81 5.17
N PRO A 329 -0.46 4.03 4.52
CA PRO A 329 -0.28 2.57 4.41
C PRO A 329 1.00 2.17 3.66
N VAL A 330 1.44 2.94 2.66
CA VAL A 330 2.78 2.83 2.09
C VAL A 330 3.71 3.71 2.92
N GLN A 331 4.74 3.08 3.52
CA GLN A 331 5.65 3.79 4.41
C GLN A 331 6.70 4.57 3.63
N HIS A 332 7.28 3.96 2.59
CA HIS A 332 8.28 4.62 1.76
C HIS A 332 8.22 4.18 0.30
N MET A 333 8.82 5.01 -0.55
CA MET A 333 9.26 4.66 -1.90
C MET A 333 10.69 5.15 -2.09
N ARG A 334 11.49 4.38 -2.84
CA ARG A 334 12.86 4.75 -3.19
C ARG A 334 12.90 5.35 -4.60
N ARG A 335 13.85 6.23 -4.81
CA ARG A 335 14.36 6.66 -6.13
C ARG A 335 15.88 6.53 -6.13
N THR A 336 16.46 6.58 -7.33
CA THR A 336 17.92 6.65 -7.49
C THR A 336 18.27 7.91 -8.29
N ALA A 337 19.21 8.70 -7.81
CA ALA A 337 19.67 9.89 -8.50
C ALA A 337 20.38 9.52 -9.80
N LEU A 338 19.99 10.09 -10.94
CA LEU A 338 20.60 9.84 -12.25
C LEU A 338 21.80 10.75 -12.52
N GLU A 339 21.95 11.80 -11.74
CA GLU A 339 23.03 12.78 -11.80
C GLU A 339 23.30 13.35 -10.40
N ASP A 340 24.42 14.04 -10.24
CA ASP A 340 24.70 14.79 -9.03
C ASP A 340 23.65 15.91 -8.88
N THR A 341 23.03 15.97 -7.72
CA THR A 341 21.94 16.90 -7.44
C THR A 341 21.99 17.43 -6.01
N GLU A 342 21.09 18.33 -5.67
CA GLU A 342 20.96 18.88 -4.31
C GLU A 342 19.50 18.81 -3.86
N LEU A 343 19.27 18.41 -2.60
CA LEU A 343 17.96 18.43 -1.97
C LEU A 343 18.09 18.98 -0.54
N ASN A 344 17.39 20.07 -0.25
CA ASN A 344 17.41 20.72 1.07
C ASN A 344 18.85 20.97 1.59
N GLY A 345 19.73 21.50 0.74
CA GLY A 345 21.13 21.80 1.06
C GLY A 345 22.06 20.58 1.15
N GLN A 346 21.54 19.35 0.94
CA GLN A 346 22.34 18.14 0.91
C GLN A 346 22.70 17.77 -0.53
N ARG A 347 23.98 17.56 -0.79
CA ARG A 347 24.47 17.07 -2.09
C ARG A 347 24.26 15.55 -2.17
N ILE A 348 23.55 15.14 -3.20
CA ILE A 348 23.25 13.73 -3.48
C ILE A 348 24.02 13.37 -4.75
N ALA A 349 24.91 12.40 -4.67
CA ALA A 349 25.67 11.96 -5.83
C ALA A 349 24.84 11.08 -6.76
N LYS A 350 25.25 11.04 -8.01
CA LYS A 350 24.72 10.10 -9.00
C LYS A 350 24.77 8.67 -8.42
N ASP A 351 23.72 7.89 -8.67
CA ASP A 351 23.51 6.51 -8.24
C ASP A 351 23.21 6.33 -6.75
N GLU A 352 23.14 7.42 -5.98
CA GLU A 352 22.72 7.34 -4.58
C GLU A 352 21.20 7.16 -4.46
N LYS A 353 20.80 6.43 -3.42
CA LYS A 353 19.40 6.09 -3.12
C LYS A 353 18.74 7.18 -2.31
N VAL A 354 17.57 7.62 -2.74
CA VAL A 354 16.73 8.61 -2.07
C VAL A 354 15.43 7.94 -1.66
N VAL A 355 15.16 7.87 -0.35
CA VAL A 355 13.99 7.20 0.23
C VAL A 355 13.04 8.23 0.83
N MET A 356 11.86 8.32 0.29
CA MET A 356 10.80 9.23 0.70
C MET A 356 9.92 8.56 1.76
N TRP A 357 9.82 9.13 2.95
CA TRP A 357 9.02 8.60 4.05
C TRP A 357 7.67 9.29 4.11
N TYR A 358 6.65 8.68 3.49
CA TYR A 358 5.31 9.29 3.35
C TYR A 358 4.64 9.58 4.69
N GLY A 359 4.77 8.68 5.68
CA GLY A 359 4.26 8.92 7.02
C GLY A 359 4.89 10.11 7.73
N ALA A 360 6.15 10.43 7.39
CA ALA A 360 6.82 11.64 7.87
C ALA A 360 6.26 12.89 7.19
N GLY A 361 6.17 12.91 5.86
CA GLY A 361 5.62 14.03 5.10
C GLY A 361 4.14 14.30 5.40
N ASN A 362 3.35 13.25 5.62
CA ASN A 362 1.94 13.37 6.00
C ASN A 362 1.72 13.93 7.41
N ARG A 363 2.76 14.04 8.21
CA ARG A 363 2.76 14.71 9.53
C ARG A 363 3.66 15.92 9.58
N ASP A 364 3.89 16.55 8.44
CA ASP A 364 4.63 17.81 8.38
C ASP A 364 3.76 18.97 8.88
N PRO A 365 4.11 19.63 10.00
CA PRO A 365 3.31 20.72 10.57
C PRO A 365 3.27 21.98 9.69
N GLU A 366 4.22 22.14 8.76
CA GLU A 366 4.22 23.25 7.79
C GLU A 366 3.06 23.11 6.78
N VAL A 367 2.57 21.86 6.57
CA VAL A 367 1.45 21.58 5.65
C VAL A 367 0.18 21.22 6.41
N PHE A 368 0.29 20.42 7.47
CA PHE A 368 -0.82 19.94 8.28
C PHE A 368 -0.70 20.46 9.73
N PRO A 369 -1.27 21.61 10.06
CA PRO A 369 -1.29 22.11 11.45
C PRO A 369 -1.87 21.06 12.39
N ASP A 370 -1.29 20.90 13.59
CA ASP A 370 -1.61 19.81 14.53
C ASP A 370 -1.61 18.42 13.83
N PRO A 371 -0.45 18.00 13.31
CA PRO A 371 -0.38 16.93 12.31
C PRO A 371 -0.75 15.54 12.84
N ASP A 372 -0.71 15.33 14.15
CA ASP A 372 -1.05 14.06 14.80
C ASP A 372 -2.53 13.94 15.15
N ARG A 373 -3.28 15.04 15.09
CA ARG A 373 -4.73 15.02 15.31
C ARG A 373 -5.44 14.48 14.07
N PHE A 374 -6.36 13.56 14.30
CA PHE A 374 -7.35 13.15 13.31
C PHE A 374 -8.44 14.22 13.22
N ASP A 375 -8.49 14.96 12.12
CA ASP A 375 -9.40 16.08 11.92
C ASP A 375 -9.92 16.08 10.49
N MET A 376 -11.13 15.58 10.31
CA MET A 376 -11.76 15.47 8.98
C MET A 376 -12.25 16.81 8.41
N THR A 377 -12.13 17.91 9.18
CA THR A 377 -12.53 19.26 8.73
C THR A 377 -11.39 20.06 8.10
N ARG A 378 -10.19 19.44 7.95
CA ARG A 378 -9.04 20.13 7.35
C ARG A 378 -9.35 20.54 5.91
N GLU A 379 -9.06 21.80 5.57
CA GLU A 379 -9.22 22.32 4.22
C GLU A 379 -8.30 21.64 3.19
N ASN A 380 -7.17 21.08 3.66
CA ASN A 380 -6.14 20.46 2.82
C ASN A 380 -6.06 18.94 2.98
N VAL A 381 -7.12 18.30 3.42
CA VAL A 381 -7.17 16.87 3.72
C VAL A 381 -6.78 15.99 2.52
N ASP A 382 -7.02 16.46 1.30
CA ASP A 382 -6.73 15.76 0.04
C ASP A 382 -5.28 15.92 -0.43
N LYS A 383 -4.47 16.76 0.23
CA LYS A 383 -3.06 17.00 -0.13
C LYS A 383 -2.11 15.93 0.40
N HIS A 384 -2.61 14.94 1.15
CA HIS A 384 -1.73 13.90 1.70
C HIS A 384 -0.97 13.10 0.63
N LEU A 385 0.19 12.57 1.01
CA LEU A 385 1.08 11.79 0.14
C LEU A 385 0.81 10.27 0.17
N ALA A 386 -0.29 9.81 0.78
CA ALA A 386 -0.59 8.37 0.90
C ALA A 386 -0.78 7.67 -0.45
N PHE A 387 -1.13 8.41 -1.50
CA PHE A 387 -1.20 7.93 -2.88
C PHE A 387 0.02 8.30 -3.73
N GLY A 388 1.08 8.82 -3.13
CA GLY A 388 2.21 9.41 -3.85
C GLY A 388 1.83 10.68 -4.60
N HIS A 389 2.77 11.24 -5.35
CA HIS A 389 2.60 12.46 -6.14
C HIS A 389 3.23 12.30 -7.54
N GLY A 390 3.01 13.26 -8.44
CA GLY A 390 3.64 13.27 -9.77
C GLY A 390 3.18 12.12 -10.68
N VAL A 391 4.09 11.67 -11.54
CA VAL A 391 3.78 10.70 -12.60
C VAL A 391 3.44 9.32 -12.07
N HIS A 392 3.96 8.94 -10.89
CA HIS A 392 3.70 7.67 -10.21
C HIS A 392 2.53 7.73 -9.21
N LYS A 393 1.74 8.82 -9.16
CA LYS A 393 0.55 8.86 -8.30
C LYS A 393 -0.29 7.61 -8.49
N CYS A 394 -0.74 7.01 -7.40
CA CYS A 394 -1.47 5.73 -7.38
C CYS A 394 -2.59 5.68 -8.43
N LEU A 395 -2.53 4.67 -9.31
CA LEU A 395 -3.53 4.47 -10.36
C LEU A 395 -4.87 4.01 -9.78
N GLY A 396 -4.83 3.15 -8.73
CA GLY A 396 -5.99 2.60 -8.05
C GLY A 396 -6.62 3.51 -6.99
N SER A 397 -6.20 4.77 -6.86
CA SER A 397 -6.65 5.66 -5.79
C SER A 397 -8.18 5.81 -5.70
N ARG A 398 -8.88 5.86 -6.84
CA ARG A 398 -10.34 5.95 -6.88
C ARG A 398 -11.02 4.68 -6.38
N ILE A 399 -10.45 3.51 -6.68
CA ILE A 399 -10.95 2.22 -6.19
C ILE A 399 -10.80 2.13 -4.67
N ALA A 400 -9.62 2.50 -4.15
CA ALA A 400 -9.38 2.52 -2.71
C ALA A 400 -10.33 3.47 -1.98
N GLN A 401 -10.53 4.69 -2.50
CA GLN A 401 -11.48 5.67 -1.94
C GLN A 401 -12.93 5.16 -1.97
N MET A 402 -13.34 4.51 -3.06
CA MET A 402 -14.66 3.90 -3.18
C MET A 402 -14.84 2.80 -2.13
N GLN A 403 -13.86 1.90 -1.96
CA GLN A 403 -13.93 0.84 -0.96
C GLN A 403 -14.05 1.41 0.46
N LEU A 404 -13.20 2.39 0.82
CA LEU A 404 -13.24 3.04 2.14
C LEU A 404 -14.60 3.70 2.38
N ARG A 405 -15.11 4.47 1.43
CA ARG A 405 -16.39 5.15 1.54
C ARG A 405 -17.53 4.15 1.74
N LEU A 406 -17.68 3.16 0.86
CA LEU A 406 -18.75 2.16 0.94
C LEU A 406 -18.66 1.31 2.21
N ALA A 407 -17.44 0.98 2.65
CA ALA A 407 -17.24 0.23 3.88
C ALA A 407 -17.69 1.03 5.10
N TYR A 408 -17.26 2.29 5.23
CA TYR A 408 -17.60 3.09 6.41
C TYR A 408 -19.04 3.59 6.42
N GLU A 409 -19.67 3.82 5.28
CA GLU A 409 -21.12 4.03 5.22
C GLU A 409 -21.85 2.87 5.91
N ARG A 410 -21.55 1.63 5.55
CA ARG A 410 -22.23 0.43 6.08
C ARG A 410 -21.79 0.02 7.48
N ILE A 411 -20.49 0.12 7.78
CA ILE A 411 -19.95 -0.20 9.11
C ILE A 411 -20.60 0.70 10.17
N LEU A 412 -20.62 2.02 9.93
CA LEU A 412 -21.14 2.98 10.90
C LEU A 412 -22.66 2.96 10.99
N ASP A 413 -23.37 2.52 9.95
CA ASP A 413 -24.81 2.31 10.00
C ASP A 413 -25.17 1.06 10.82
N ARG A 414 -24.42 -0.02 10.66
CA ARG A 414 -24.68 -1.29 11.33
C ARG A 414 -24.08 -1.35 12.73
N PHE A 415 -22.89 -0.80 12.94
CA PHE A 415 -22.12 -0.83 14.18
C PHE A 415 -21.63 0.58 14.56
N PRO A 416 -22.53 1.52 14.88
CA PRO A 416 -22.13 2.89 15.24
C PRO A 416 -21.19 2.95 16.45
N ASP A 417 -21.29 1.97 17.35
CA ASP A 417 -20.45 1.88 18.55
C ASP A 417 -19.16 1.07 18.36
N ILE A 418 -18.89 0.57 17.14
CA ILE A 418 -17.66 -0.22 16.89
C ILE A 418 -16.42 0.53 17.42
N HIS A 419 -15.57 -0.17 18.14
CA HIS A 419 -14.31 0.41 18.62
C HIS A 419 -13.20 -0.64 18.72
N TRP A 420 -11.99 -0.19 18.61
CA TRP A 420 -10.78 -0.97 18.84
C TRP A 420 -10.57 -1.25 20.32
N THR A 421 -10.27 -2.52 20.68
CA THR A 421 -10.13 -2.95 22.10
C THR A 421 -8.75 -2.66 22.70
N GLY A 422 -7.85 -1.99 21.98
CA GLY A 422 -6.45 -1.81 22.37
C GLY A 422 -5.52 -2.92 21.87
N GLN A 423 -6.05 -4.01 21.31
CA GLN A 423 -5.26 -5.13 20.82
C GLN A 423 -5.06 -5.04 19.30
N MET A 424 -3.81 -4.86 18.88
CA MET A 424 -3.39 -4.80 17.49
C MET A 424 -2.07 -5.55 17.30
N LYS A 425 -1.92 -6.24 16.18
CA LYS A 425 -0.63 -6.82 15.77
C LYS A 425 -0.18 -6.16 14.48
N VAL A 426 1.06 -5.67 14.49
CA VAL A 426 1.73 -5.10 13.31
C VAL A 426 2.95 -5.95 13.01
N ALA A 427 3.06 -6.42 11.78
CA ALA A 427 4.25 -7.14 11.32
C ALA A 427 5.38 -6.16 11.01
N PRO A 428 6.64 -6.51 11.29
CA PRO A 428 7.80 -5.69 10.93
C PRO A 428 7.91 -5.56 9.43
N ASN A 429 7.64 -4.39 8.89
CA ASN A 429 7.73 -4.11 7.46
C ASN A 429 8.03 -2.62 7.25
N ALA A 430 9.07 -2.32 6.49
CA ALA A 430 9.44 -0.94 6.19
C ALA A 430 8.69 -0.37 4.98
N LEU A 431 8.18 -1.22 4.07
CA LEU A 431 7.53 -0.79 2.83
C LEU A 431 6.04 -0.47 3.04
N VAL A 432 5.33 -1.33 3.75
CA VAL A 432 3.88 -1.21 3.97
C VAL A 432 3.57 -1.31 5.45
N HIS A 433 2.68 -0.48 5.96
CA HIS A 433 2.14 -0.63 7.31
C HIS A 433 1.33 -1.93 7.38
N ALA A 434 1.81 -2.91 8.13
CA ALA A 434 1.32 -4.28 8.04
C ALA A 434 0.50 -4.70 9.27
N ILE A 435 -0.73 -4.17 9.39
CA ILE A 435 -1.68 -4.60 10.45
C ILE A 435 -2.19 -6.00 10.12
N SER A 436 -1.78 -7.00 10.91
CA SER A 436 -2.16 -8.40 10.72
C SER A 436 -3.33 -8.84 11.60
N SER A 437 -3.66 -8.08 12.66
CA SER A 437 -4.81 -8.32 13.55
C SER A 437 -5.24 -7.01 14.18
N LEU A 438 -6.54 -6.76 14.24
CA LEU A 438 -7.16 -5.63 14.93
C LEU A 438 -8.40 -6.13 15.66
N LYS A 439 -8.32 -6.28 16.99
CA LYS A 439 -9.47 -6.69 17.79
C LYS A 439 -10.42 -5.52 18.00
N VAL A 440 -11.68 -5.73 17.68
CA VAL A 440 -12.75 -4.73 17.85
C VAL A 440 -13.86 -5.29 18.68
N ASN A 441 -14.57 -4.41 19.39
CA ASN A 441 -15.89 -4.70 19.91
C ASN A 441 -16.93 -3.95 19.05
N LEU A 442 -17.92 -4.68 18.57
CA LEU A 442 -18.93 -4.16 17.64
C LEU A 442 -19.95 -3.22 18.32
N TYR A 443 -20.15 -3.38 19.62
CA TYR A 443 -21.23 -2.75 20.39
C TYR A 443 -20.72 -1.88 21.54
N GLY A 444 -19.58 -1.25 21.37
CA GLY A 444 -18.99 -0.36 22.37
C GLY A 444 -18.19 -1.08 23.46
N PRO A 445 -17.58 -0.33 24.39
CA PRO A 445 -16.67 -0.87 25.40
C PRO A 445 -17.27 -1.95 26.29
N ASN A 446 -18.59 -1.95 26.47
CA ASN A 446 -19.31 -2.89 27.36
C ASN A 446 -19.78 -4.17 26.63
N GLY A 447 -19.59 -4.29 25.33
CA GLY A 447 -19.77 -5.53 24.56
C GLY A 447 -21.20 -6.10 24.48
N THR A 448 -22.21 -5.35 24.89
CA THR A 448 -23.59 -5.83 24.87
C THR A 448 -24.28 -5.43 23.57
N ARG A 449 -24.74 -6.44 22.82
CA ARG A 449 -25.61 -6.22 21.67
C ARG A 449 -26.83 -5.40 22.11
N PRO A 450 -27.15 -4.26 21.47
CA PRO A 450 -28.38 -3.54 21.74
C PRO A 450 -29.56 -4.49 21.54
N THR A 451 -30.42 -4.62 22.54
CA THR A 451 -31.71 -5.34 22.38
C THR A 451 -32.41 -4.63 21.21
N LYS A 452 -32.77 -5.36 20.14
CA LYS A 452 -33.44 -4.80 18.98
C LYS A 452 -34.57 -3.90 19.47
N VAL A 453 -34.39 -2.58 19.35
CA VAL A 453 -35.48 -1.63 19.50
C VAL A 453 -36.40 -1.95 18.33
N GLN A 454 -37.57 -2.50 18.58
CA GLN A 454 -38.62 -2.61 17.60
C GLN A 454 -38.88 -1.18 17.12
N VAL A 455 -38.41 -0.85 15.92
CA VAL A 455 -38.86 0.34 15.21
C VAL A 455 -40.36 0.11 15.02
N LYS A 456 -41.18 0.79 15.84
CA LYS A 456 -42.60 0.91 15.60
C LYS A 456 -42.71 1.63 14.27
N THR A 457 -42.94 0.88 13.20
CA THR A 457 -43.42 1.42 11.95
C THR A 457 -44.71 2.18 12.30
N ALA A 458 -44.72 3.47 11.97
CA ALA A 458 -45.92 4.29 12.04
C ALA A 458 -46.87 3.84 10.92
N GLU A 459 -47.55 2.72 11.13
CA GLU A 459 -48.76 2.35 10.40
C GLU A 459 -49.94 2.55 11.36
N GLY A 460 -50.75 3.50 11.04
CA GLY A 460 -52.01 3.68 11.73
C GLY A 460 -52.55 5.11 11.80
N VAL A 461 -52.71 5.75 10.66
CA VAL A 461 -53.82 6.74 10.51
C VAL A 461 -54.68 6.27 9.33
N ALA A 462 -55.66 5.46 9.69
CA ALA A 462 -56.76 5.17 8.77
C ALA A 462 -57.62 6.40 8.62
N ALA A 463 -58.11 6.58 7.43
CA ALA A 463 -59.07 7.60 7.03
C ALA A 463 -60.39 7.45 7.81
N GLU A 464 -60.98 8.58 8.22
CA GLU A 464 -62.37 8.94 8.12
C GLU A 464 -62.50 10.30 7.44
#